data_5ce283b8a530df44d9d50d7a4c42862e
#
_entry.id   5ce283b8a530df44d9d50d7a4c42862e
#
_cell.length_a   1.000
_cell.length_b   1.000
_cell.length_c   1.000
_cell.angle_alpha   90.00
_cell.angle_beta   90.00
_cell.angle_gamma   90.00
#
_symmetry.space_group_name_H-M   'P 1'
#
loop_
_entity.id
_entity.type
_entity.pdbx_description
1 polymer ?
#
loop_
_entity_poly.entity_id
_entity_poly.type
_entity_poly.pdbx_seq_one_letter_code
_entity_poly.pdbx_strand_id
1 'polypeptide(L)'
;TRTAGTGIQAGFSGSWFQPDNSGHGVTVQVLEGASPSAADRLYAIWNVYDNEGNQAWVYGVGEIDGNVSTFDAFITDNGAFPPLFGAGQPDVRPWGTMTLRFVSCTAGEFEYSTNARGFNAIGSLDLTRLTSIKDQDCALLTGGAIDRMGRPAINTALIDLLQDTGLTDVYNTTHDPMDW
;
A
#
# COMPACT_ATOMS: atom_id res chain seq x y z
N THR A 1 -12.72 7.67 -19.29
CA THR A 1 -12.61 6.25 -18.91
C THR A 1 -11.17 6.03 -18.47
N ARG A 2 -10.95 5.93 -17.17
CA ARG A 2 -9.62 5.67 -16.59
C ARG A 2 -9.26 4.23 -16.97
N THR A 3 -8.16 4.03 -17.65
CA THR A 3 -7.61 2.70 -17.90
C THR A 3 -7.16 2.17 -16.55
N ALA A 4 -7.69 1.03 -16.11
CA ALA A 4 -7.22 0.37 -14.91
C ALA A 4 -5.72 0.04 -15.08
N GLY A 5 -4.88 0.73 -14.32
CA GLY A 5 -3.44 0.60 -14.42
C GLY A 5 -2.96 -0.72 -13.81
N THR A 6 -1.86 -1.22 -14.36
CA THR A 6 -1.17 -2.43 -13.90
C THR A 6 -0.32 -2.16 -12.65
N GLY A 7 -0.80 -1.36 -11.70
CA GLY A 7 0.02 -0.87 -10.59
C GLY A 7 -0.72 -0.80 -9.26
N ILE A 8 -0.16 -0.02 -8.34
CA ILE A 8 -0.73 0.27 -7.03
C ILE A 8 -2.12 0.90 -7.21
N GLN A 9 -3.13 0.35 -6.55
CA GLN A 9 -4.54 0.77 -6.58
C GLN A 9 -5.06 0.96 -5.16
N ALA A 10 -6.26 1.55 -5.02
CA ALA A 10 -6.91 1.79 -3.73
C ALA A 10 -6.91 0.57 -2.80
N GLY A 11 -7.03 -0.63 -3.37
CA GLY A 11 -6.96 -1.89 -2.62
C GLY A 11 -5.65 -2.18 -1.92
N PHE A 12 -4.56 -1.47 -2.20
CA PHE A 12 -3.30 -1.57 -1.45
C PHE A 12 -3.29 -0.76 -0.17
N SER A 13 -4.25 0.16 0.02
CA SER A 13 -4.39 0.90 1.27
C SER A 13 -4.55 -0.03 2.46
N GLY A 14 -3.96 0.35 3.59
CA GLY A 14 -3.96 -0.42 4.82
C GLY A 14 -2.62 -0.40 5.52
N SER A 15 -2.47 -1.26 6.52
CA SER A 15 -1.24 -1.38 7.31
C SER A 15 -0.39 -2.56 6.83
N TRP A 16 0.90 -2.34 6.82
CA TRP A 16 1.94 -3.29 6.40
C TRP A 16 3.01 -3.34 7.47
N PHE A 17 3.64 -4.47 7.69
CA PHE A 17 4.66 -4.62 8.71
C PHE A 17 5.68 -5.69 8.33
N GLN A 18 6.83 -5.66 8.99
CA GLN A 18 7.80 -6.74 8.92
C GLN A 18 7.60 -7.65 10.13
N PRO A 19 7.28 -8.94 9.94
CA PRO A 19 7.00 -9.86 11.06
C PRO A 19 8.15 -9.98 12.07
N ASP A 20 9.39 -9.94 11.59
CA ASP A 20 10.59 -10.08 12.42
C ASP A 20 10.90 -8.83 13.27
N ASN A 21 10.31 -7.67 12.92
CA ASN A 21 10.47 -6.39 13.61
C ASN A 21 9.12 -5.90 14.15
N SER A 22 8.54 -6.62 15.08
CA SER A 22 7.28 -6.24 15.71
C SER A 22 7.36 -4.88 16.40
N GLY A 23 6.33 -4.07 16.26
CA GLY A 23 6.28 -2.69 16.77
C GLY A 23 6.60 -1.62 15.73
N HIS A 24 7.11 -2.00 14.56
CA HIS A 24 7.26 -1.14 13.39
C HIS A 24 6.15 -1.44 12.39
N GLY A 25 5.68 -0.43 11.67
CA GLY A 25 4.69 -0.63 10.63
C GLY A 25 4.51 0.58 9.73
N VAL A 26 4.16 0.30 8.48
CA VAL A 26 3.86 1.32 7.48
C VAL A 26 2.37 1.28 7.18
N THR A 27 1.69 2.39 7.37
CA THR A 27 0.31 2.56 6.91
C THR A 27 0.34 3.32 5.60
N VAL A 28 -0.33 2.81 4.58
CA VAL A 28 -0.40 3.43 3.26
C VAL A 28 -1.84 3.76 2.87
N GLN A 29 -1.97 4.84 2.11
CA GLN A 29 -3.23 5.27 1.50
C GLN A 29 -2.98 5.67 0.05
N VAL A 30 -3.78 5.12 -0.85
CA VAL A 30 -3.78 5.55 -2.25
C VAL A 30 -4.69 6.76 -2.38
N LEU A 31 -4.14 7.85 -2.90
CA LEU A 31 -4.80 9.13 -3.10
C LEU A 31 -5.04 9.36 -4.58
N GLU A 32 -6.20 9.92 -4.92
CA GLU A 32 -6.43 10.36 -6.29
C GLU A 32 -5.43 11.43 -6.74
N GLY A 33 -5.07 11.36 -8.02
CA GLY A 33 -4.31 12.44 -8.65
C GLY A 33 -5.04 13.78 -8.59
N ALA A 34 -4.29 14.88 -8.62
CA ALA A 34 -4.84 16.23 -8.54
C ALA A 34 -5.80 16.59 -9.70
N SER A 35 -5.81 15.80 -10.77
CA SER A 35 -6.73 15.90 -11.89
C SER A 35 -6.96 14.52 -12.53
N PRO A 36 -7.97 14.34 -13.40
CA PRO A 36 -8.21 13.05 -14.06
C PRO A 36 -7.06 12.53 -14.93
N SER A 37 -6.11 13.39 -15.30
CA SER A 37 -4.90 13.06 -16.06
C SER A 37 -3.64 12.95 -15.20
N ALA A 38 -3.69 13.33 -13.95
CA ALA A 38 -2.57 13.19 -13.03
C ALA A 38 -2.45 11.75 -12.52
N ALA A 39 -1.22 11.30 -12.24
CA ALA A 39 -0.98 10.03 -11.59
C ALA A 39 -1.59 10.02 -10.18
N ASP A 40 -2.07 8.86 -9.76
CA ASP A 40 -2.41 8.65 -8.36
C ASP A 40 -1.18 8.73 -7.50
N ARG A 41 -1.37 9.04 -6.22
CA ARG A 41 -0.28 9.20 -5.28
C ARG A 41 -0.41 8.20 -4.13
N LEU A 42 0.71 7.84 -3.56
CA LEU A 42 0.79 7.03 -2.35
C LEU A 42 1.20 7.92 -1.18
N TYR A 43 0.33 8.05 -0.17
CA TYR A 43 0.70 8.54 1.14
C TYR A 43 1.17 7.36 1.98
N ALA A 44 2.28 7.52 2.69
CA ALA A 44 2.76 6.55 3.65
C ALA A 44 3.16 7.22 4.96
N ILE A 45 2.87 6.55 6.07
CA ILE A 45 3.39 6.88 7.39
C ILE A 45 4.03 5.63 7.99
N TRP A 46 5.30 5.74 8.33
CA TRP A 46 6.08 4.71 8.99
C TRP A 46 6.17 5.00 10.49
N ASN A 47 5.50 4.19 11.29
CA ASN A 47 5.64 4.21 12.73
C ASN A 47 6.87 3.40 13.11
N VAL A 48 7.86 4.04 13.70
CA VAL A 48 9.20 3.50 13.91
C VAL A 48 9.79 4.00 15.24
N TYR A 49 10.90 3.43 15.64
CA TYR A 49 11.73 3.93 16.73
C TYR A 49 13.07 4.42 16.19
N ASP A 50 13.62 5.44 16.83
CA ASP A 50 15.01 5.84 16.59
C ASP A 50 15.99 4.85 17.25
N ASN A 51 17.28 5.05 17.04
CA ASN A 51 18.32 4.19 17.62
C ASN A 51 18.43 4.27 19.16
N GLU A 52 17.76 5.24 19.79
CA GLU A 52 17.66 5.40 21.24
C GLU A 52 16.38 4.78 21.80
N GLY A 53 15.48 4.30 20.94
CA GLY A 53 14.20 3.69 21.31
C GLY A 53 13.05 4.70 21.48
N ASN A 54 13.20 5.95 21.07
CA ASN A 54 12.12 6.91 21.09
C ASN A 54 11.19 6.67 19.89
N GLN A 55 9.90 6.80 20.15
CA GLN A 55 8.90 6.70 19.07
C GLN A 55 9.03 7.84 18.07
N ALA A 56 8.95 7.50 16.80
CA ALA A 56 8.94 8.44 15.70
C ALA A 56 7.93 8.02 14.64
N TRP A 57 7.43 8.97 13.87
CA TRP A 57 6.71 8.69 12.65
C TRP A 57 7.34 9.49 11.50
N VAL A 58 7.64 8.76 10.45
CA VAL A 58 8.20 9.30 9.20
C VAL A 58 7.13 9.17 8.13
N TYR A 59 6.86 10.22 7.39
CA TYR A 59 5.76 10.23 6.44
C TYR A 59 6.11 10.99 5.17
N GLY A 60 5.36 10.70 4.11
CA GLY A 60 5.51 11.39 2.83
C GLY A 60 4.42 11.02 1.84
N VAL A 61 4.46 11.67 0.70
CA VAL A 61 3.54 11.43 -0.43
C VAL A 61 4.35 11.43 -1.72
N GLY A 62 4.17 10.40 -2.54
CA GLY A 62 4.79 10.28 -3.86
C GLY A 62 3.82 9.89 -4.95
N GLU A 63 4.22 10.11 -6.19
CA GLU A 63 3.48 9.59 -7.34
C GLU A 63 3.62 8.07 -7.43
N ILE A 64 2.58 7.42 -7.93
CA ILE A 64 2.58 5.99 -8.19
C ILE A 64 3.08 5.76 -9.62
N ASP A 65 4.16 4.99 -9.75
CA ASP A 65 4.68 4.48 -11.02
C ASP A 65 4.61 2.95 -11.03
N GLY A 66 3.60 2.41 -11.69
CA GLY A 66 3.34 0.98 -11.68
C GLY A 66 3.12 0.43 -10.27
N ASN A 67 3.99 -0.46 -9.82
CA ASN A 67 3.94 -1.07 -8.48
C ASN A 67 4.90 -0.42 -7.47
N VAL A 68 5.44 0.75 -7.78
CA VAL A 68 6.43 1.48 -6.97
C VAL A 68 5.97 2.91 -6.71
N SER A 69 6.31 3.43 -5.54
CA SER A 69 6.26 4.87 -5.24
C SER A 69 7.49 5.26 -4.45
N THR A 70 8.22 6.27 -4.92
CA THR A 70 9.39 6.85 -4.25
C THR A 70 9.11 8.30 -3.95
N PHE A 71 9.41 8.76 -2.74
CA PHE A 71 9.09 10.11 -2.31
C PHE A 71 9.98 10.60 -1.19
N ASP A 72 10.07 11.92 -1.09
CA ASP A 72 10.72 12.59 0.03
C ASP A 72 9.90 12.36 1.30
N ALA A 73 10.63 12.08 2.37
CA ALA A 73 10.06 11.77 3.67
C ALA A 73 10.39 12.86 4.69
N PHE A 74 9.46 13.08 5.58
CA PHE A 74 9.50 14.10 6.63
C PHE A 74 9.30 13.45 7.99
N ILE A 75 9.85 14.09 9.01
CA ILE A 75 9.65 13.77 10.43
C ILE A 75 9.16 15.02 11.16
N THR A 76 8.36 14.81 12.20
CA THR A 76 7.82 15.89 13.00
C THR A 76 8.31 15.76 14.44
N ASP A 77 8.86 16.84 14.96
CA ASP A 77 9.37 16.95 16.34
C ASP A 77 8.70 18.10 17.09
N ASN A 78 9.07 18.26 18.35
CA ASN A 78 8.71 19.41 19.22
C ASN A 78 7.20 19.67 19.34
N GLY A 79 6.37 18.65 19.14
CA GLY A 79 4.95 18.75 19.42
C GLY A 79 4.66 18.83 20.91
N ALA A 80 3.54 19.42 21.28
CA ALA A 80 3.03 19.40 22.63
C ALA A 80 1.61 18.83 22.67
N PHE A 81 1.26 18.21 23.80
CA PHE A 81 -0.12 17.71 23.98
C PHE A 81 -1.09 18.90 24.16
N PRO A 82 -2.25 18.90 23.49
CA PRO A 82 -3.25 19.94 23.71
C PRO A 82 -3.67 20.07 25.19
N PRO A 83 -3.91 21.29 25.72
CA PRO A 83 -3.99 22.59 25.05
C PRO A 83 -2.65 23.36 24.97
N LEU A 84 -1.52 22.73 25.25
CA LEU A 84 -0.21 23.38 25.33
C LEU A 84 0.43 23.60 23.93
N PHE A 85 -0.33 23.43 22.87
CA PHE A 85 0.13 23.63 21.50
C PHE A 85 0.39 25.13 21.26
N GLY A 86 1.64 25.51 21.08
CA GLY A 86 2.05 26.90 20.88
C GLY A 86 2.38 27.24 19.43
N ALA A 87 2.44 28.54 19.11
CA ALA A 87 2.90 29.00 17.81
C ALA A 87 4.35 28.56 17.55
N GLY A 88 4.61 28.01 16.34
CA GLY A 88 5.93 27.48 15.97
C GLY A 88 6.14 26.00 16.31
N GLN A 89 5.12 25.31 16.76
CA GLN A 89 5.10 23.86 16.97
C GLN A 89 4.01 23.22 16.10
N PRO A 90 4.18 21.97 15.61
CA PRO A 90 5.41 21.16 15.60
C PRO A 90 6.44 21.62 14.56
N ASP A 91 7.66 21.10 14.68
CA ASP A 91 8.75 21.34 13.72
C ASP A 91 8.79 20.19 12.72
N VAL A 92 8.51 20.49 11.44
CA VAL A 92 8.52 19.51 10.35
C VAL A 92 9.83 19.62 9.59
N ARG A 93 10.59 18.53 9.53
CA ARG A 93 11.92 18.50 8.92
C ARG A 93 12.02 17.42 7.83
N PRO A 94 12.78 17.66 6.74
CA PRO A 94 13.18 16.60 5.84
C PRO A 94 13.88 15.49 6.62
N TRP A 95 13.47 14.26 6.38
CA TRP A 95 14.07 13.07 6.99
C TRP A 95 14.95 12.30 6.02
N GLY A 96 14.49 12.13 4.78
CA GLY A 96 15.18 11.38 3.75
C GLY A 96 14.25 10.98 2.62
N THR A 97 14.46 9.79 2.09
CA THR A 97 13.65 9.23 0.99
C THR A 97 13.11 7.86 1.40
N MET A 98 11.88 7.58 1.02
CA MET A 98 11.24 6.28 1.17
C MET A 98 10.81 5.74 -0.20
N THR A 99 10.98 4.44 -0.40
CA THR A 99 10.51 3.71 -1.58
C THR A 99 9.68 2.52 -1.14
N LEU A 100 8.46 2.43 -1.63
CA LEU A 100 7.54 1.31 -1.44
C LEU A 100 7.32 0.61 -2.76
N ARG A 101 7.56 -0.71 -2.78
CA ARG A 101 7.30 -1.60 -3.92
C ARG A 101 6.36 -2.71 -3.48
N PHE A 102 5.24 -2.88 -4.15
CA PHE A 102 4.35 -4.00 -3.87
C PHE A 102 4.55 -5.13 -4.87
N VAL A 103 4.88 -6.31 -4.34
CA VAL A 103 5.13 -7.53 -5.11
C VAL A 103 3.84 -8.31 -5.32
N SER A 104 2.93 -8.25 -4.34
CA SER A 104 1.61 -8.87 -4.38
C SER A 104 0.64 -8.10 -3.46
N CYS A 105 -0.61 -8.54 -3.40
CA CYS A 105 -1.59 -7.99 -2.46
C CYS A 105 -1.25 -8.23 -0.98
N THR A 106 -0.29 -9.09 -0.70
CA THR A 106 0.09 -9.48 0.67
C THR A 106 1.57 -9.27 0.98
N ALA A 107 2.40 -8.97 -0.04
CA ALA A 107 3.84 -8.80 0.11
C ALA A 107 4.33 -7.51 -0.58
N GLY A 108 5.26 -6.83 0.05
CA GLY A 108 5.91 -5.63 -0.45
C GLY A 108 7.32 -5.49 0.10
N GLU A 109 8.04 -4.53 -0.44
CA GLU A 109 9.39 -4.15 -0.05
C GLU A 109 9.37 -2.66 0.31
N PHE A 110 10.04 -2.31 1.37
CA PHE A 110 10.21 -0.94 1.81
C PHE A 110 11.70 -0.64 1.93
N GLU A 111 12.15 0.38 1.26
CA GLU A 111 13.53 0.86 1.33
C GLU A 111 13.56 2.31 1.79
N TYR A 112 14.59 2.69 2.50
CA TYR A 112 14.78 4.06 2.92
C TYR A 112 16.25 4.48 2.88
N SER A 113 16.44 5.80 2.73
CA SER A 113 17.73 6.47 2.86
C SER A 113 17.56 7.77 3.64
N THR A 114 18.40 8.03 4.64
CA THR A 114 18.30 9.22 5.48
C THR A 114 19.66 9.73 5.95
N ASN A 115 19.75 11.04 6.20
CA ASN A 115 20.86 11.68 6.91
C ASN A 115 20.41 12.18 8.30
N ALA A 116 19.20 11.87 8.73
CA ALA A 116 18.68 12.28 10.01
C ALA A 116 19.43 11.60 11.16
N ARG A 117 19.79 12.35 12.18
CA ARG A 117 20.42 11.79 13.37
C ARG A 117 19.45 10.86 14.11
N GLY A 118 20.00 9.84 14.70
CA GLY A 118 19.22 8.85 15.45
C GLY A 118 18.63 7.73 14.58
N PHE A 119 18.97 7.66 13.31
CA PHE A 119 18.52 6.60 12.39
C PHE A 119 19.68 6.01 11.62
N ASN A 120 19.54 4.76 11.20
CA ASN A 120 20.48 4.16 10.26
C ASN A 120 20.34 4.82 8.90
N ALA A 121 21.46 5.09 8.23
CA ALA A 121 21.47 5.88 6.99
C ALA A 121 20.70 5.25 5.83
N ILE A 122 20.67 3.92 5.77
CA ILE A 122 19.96 3.13 4.75
C ILE A 122 19.37 1.87 5.39
N GLY A 123 18.29 1.37 4.82
CA GLY A 123 17.72 0.08 5.23
C GLY A 123 16.63 -0.39 4.30
N SER A 124 16.29 -1.67 4.43
CA SER A 124 15.19 -2.30 3.72
C SER A 124 14.41 -3.24 4.65
N LEU A 125 13.12 -3.36 4.41
CA LEU A 125 12.20 -4.23 5.14
C LEU A 125 11.33 -4.99 4.15
N ASP A 126 11.22 -6.30 4.34
CA ASP A 126 10.21 -7.11 3.67
C ASP A 126 8.88 -6.94 4.38
N LEU A 127 7.89 -6.42 3.68
CA LEU A 127 6.59 -6.10 4.25
C LEU A 127 5.58 -7.20 3.98
N THR A 128 4.85 -7.55 5.03
CA THR A 128 3.64 -8.37 4.96
C THR A 128 2.43 -7.49 5.26
N ARG A 129 1.35 -7.70 4.52
CA ARG A 129 0.12 -6.96 4.74
C ARG A 129 -0.56 -7.39 6.04
N LEU A 130 -0.89 -6.43 6.89
CA LEU A 130 -1.57 -6.65 8.17
C LEU A 130 -3.09 -6.43 8.04
N THR A 131 -3.50 -5.37 7.33
CA THR A 131 -4.92 -5.01 7.20
C THR A 131 -5.31 -4.73 5.75
N SER A 132 -6.58 -4.93 5.44
CA SER A 132 -7.20 -4.51 4.18
C SER A 132 -8.41 -3.61 4.47
N ILE A 133 -8.71 -2.73 3.54
CA ILE A 133 -9.91 -1.88 3.62
C ILE A 133 -11.09 -2.67 3.04
N LYS A 134 -12.19 -2.67 3.78
CA LYS A 134 -13.42 -3.33 3.34
C LYS A 134 -13.89 -2.76 2.00
N ASP A 135 -14.33 -3.64 1.12
CA ASP A 135 -14.85 -3.32 -0.23
C ASP A 135 -13.81 -2.67 -1.16
N GLN A 136 -12.50 -2.79 -0.82
CA GLN A 136 -11.39 -2.40 -1.69
C GLN A 136 -10.62 -3.65 -2.12
N ASP A 137 -10.88 -4.08 -3.34
CA ASP A 137 -10.18 -5.22 -3.92
C ASP A 137 -8.75 -4.83 -4.29
N CYS A 138 -7.80 -5.66 -3.87
CA CYS A 138 -6.43 -5.58 -4.31
C CYS A 138 -6.22 -6.55 -5.46
N ALA A 139 -5.83 -6.04 -6.62
CA ALA A 139 -5.38 -6.86 -7.73
C ALA A 139 -4.07 -6.29 -8.27
N LEU A 140 -2.98 -7.01 -8.10
CA LEU A 140 -1.79 -6.79 -8.92
C LEU A 140 -2.08 -7.37 -10.30
N LEU A 141 -2.40 -6.50 -11.22
CA LEU A 141 -2.61 -6.87 -12.61
C LEU A 141 -1.25 -7.10 -13.27
N THR A 142 -0.73 -8.31 -13.15
CA THR A 142 0.29 -8.80 -14.07
C THR A 142 -0.40 -9.07 -15.42
N GLY A 143 -0.60 -8.02 -16.22
CA GLY A 143 -0.99 -8.13 -17.63
C GLY A 143 -2.30 -8.87 -17.98
N GLY A 144 -3.11 -9.23 -17.01
CA GLY A 144 -4.41 -9.88 -17.22
C GLY A 144 -5.52 -8.85 -17.48
N ALA A 145 -6.35 -9.09 -18.49
CA ALA A 145 -7.54 -8.28 -18.69
C ALA A 145 -8.46 -8.38 -17.47
N ILE A 146 -8.94 -7.24 -16.98
CA ILE A 146 -10.03 -7.21 -15.98
C ILE A 146 -11.37 -7.18 -16.69
N ASP A 147 -12.39 -7.79 -16.09
CA ASP A 147 -13.75 -7.70 -16.57
C ASP A 147 -14.32 -6.27 -16.36
N ARG A 148 -15.50 -6.01 -16.91
CA ARG A 148 -16.16 -4.69 -16.82
C ARG A 148 -16.53 -4.27 -15.39
N MET A 149 -16.36 -5.14 -14.41
CA MET A 149 -16.60 -4.90 -12.98
C MET A 149 -15.28 -4.75 -12.20
N GLY A 150 -14.12 -4.67 -12.87
CA GLY A 150 -12.81 -4.54 -12.21
C GLY A 150 -12.28 -5.83 -11.59
N ARG A 151 -12.87 -6.98 -11.89
CA ARG A 151 -12.40 -8.28 -11.39
C ARG A 151 -11.32 -8.82 -12.32
N PRO A 152 -10.29 -9.50 -11.79
CA PRO A 152 -9.31 -10.18 -12.63
C PRO A 152 -10.04 -11.11 -13.61
N ALA A 153 -9.74 -11.00 -14.90
CA ALA A 153 -10.23 -11.97 -15.86
C ALA A 153 -9.70 -13.34 -15.44
N ILE A 154 -10.60 -14.28 -15.20
CA ILE A 154 -10.21 -15.65 -14.88
C ILE A 154 -9.36 -16.15 -16.03
N ASN A 155 -8.14 -16.59 -15.72
CA ASN A 155 -7.24 -17.13 -16.72
C ASN A 155 -7.94 -18.28 -17.43
N THR A 156 -8.23 -18.15 -18.73
CA THR A 156 -8.88 -19.18 -19.53
C THR A 156 -8.15 -20.52 -19.45
N ALA A 157 -6.83 -20.51 -19.31
CA ALA A 157 -6.05 -21.73 -19.09
C ALA A 157 -6.40 -22.45 -17.78
N LEU A 158 -6.82 -21.73 -16.74
CA LEU A 158 -7.30 -22.32 -15.49
C LEU A 158 -8.71 -22.89 -15.65
N ILE A 159 -9.55 -22.25 -16.44
CA ILE A 159 -10.89 -22.77 -16.78
C ILE A 159 -10.75 -24.05 -17.61
N ASP A 160 -9.90 -24.05 -18.62
CA ASP A 160 -9.64 -25.22 -19.45
C ASP A 160 -9.10 -26.38 -18.60
N LEU A 161 -8.20 -26.12 -17.65
CA LEU A 161 -7.70 -27.12 -16.72
C LEU A 161 -8.79 -27.67 -15.79
N LEU A 162 -9.69 -26.81 -15.30
CA LEU A 162 -10.81 -27.20 -14.43
C LEU A 162 -11.88 -27.96 -15.22
N GLN A 163 -12.09 -27.64 -16.50
CA GLN A 163 -12.98 -28.38 -17.40
C GLN A 163 -12.44 -29.78 -17.69
N ASP A 164 -11.14 -29.90 -17.93
CA ASP A 164 -10.47 -31.17 -18.21
C ASP A 164 -10.46 -32.13 -16.98
N THR A 165 -10.57 -31.56 -15.77
CA THR A 165 -10.64 -32.31 -14.50
C THR A 165 -12.06 -32.61 -14.04
N GLY A 166 -13.11 -32.21 -14.78
CA GLY A 166 -14.52 -32.45 -14.43
C GLY A 166 -15.04 -31.68 -13.22
N LEU A 167 -14.29 -30.67 -12.74
CA LEU A 167 -14.63 -29.88 -11.57
C LEU A 167 -15.51 -28.65 -11.88
N THR A 168 -15.83 -28.39 -13.15
CA THR A 168 -16.64 -27.23 -13.56
C THR A 168 -18.12 -27.33 -13.21
N ASP A 169 -18.64 -28.54 -12.98
CA ASP A 169 -20.05 -28.72 -12.64
C ASP A 169 -20.40 -28.23 -11.22
N VAL A 170 -19.40 -28.02 -10.39
CA VAL A 170 -19.61 -27.55 -9.00
C VAL A 170 -19.87 -26.03 -8.94
N TYR A 171 -19.44 -25.27 -9.94
CA TYR A 171 -19.57 -23.80 -9.94
C TYR A 171 -20.62 -23.25 -10.91
N ASN A 172 -21.26 -24.10 -11.70
CA ASN A 172 -22.28 -23.69 -12.68
C ASN A 172 -23.72 -23.95 -12.19
N THR A 173 -23.92 -24.03 -10.89
CA THR A 173 -25.27 -23.92 -10.33
C THR A 173 -25.70 -22.46 -10.41
N THR A 174 -26.39 -22.10 -11.48
CA THR A 174 -27.25 -20.91 -11.52
C THR A 174 -28.22 -21.04 -10.36
N HIS A 175 -27.94 -20.36 -9.26
CA HIS A 175 -28.96 -20.08 -8.28
C HIS A 175 -29.93 -19.11 -8.93
N ASP A 176 -31.10 -19.60 -9.28
CA ASP A 176 -32.25 -18.76 -9.65
C ASP A 176 -32.62 -17.97 -8.39
N PRO A 177 -32.60 -16.61 -8.41
CA PRO A 177 -32.92 -15.81 -7.24
C PRO A 177 -34.40 -15.76 -6.86
N MET A 178 -35.21 -16.63 -7.39
CA MET A 178 -36.67 -16.59 -7.21
C MET A 178 -37.28 -17.72 -6.37
N ASP A 179 -36.52 -18.52 -5.63
CA ASP A 179 -37.06 -19.50 -4.70
C ASP A 179 -36.83 -19.11 -3.24
N TRP A 180 -37.54 -18.03 -2.81
CA TRP A 180 -37.87 -17.74 -1.40
C TRP A 180 -39.32 -17.34 -1.29
#